data_c624c7c7638ebe489a89c0a1d50812f7
#
_entry.id   c624c7c7638ebe489a89c0a1d50812f7
#
_cell.length_a   1.000
_cell.length_b   1.000
_cell.length_c   1.000
_cell.angle_alpha   90.00
_cell.angle_beta   90.00
_cell.angle_gamma   90.00
#
_symmetry.space_group_name_H-M   'P 1'
#
loop_
_entity.id
_entity.type
_entity.pdbx_description
1 polymer ?
#
loop_
_entity_poly.entity_id
_entity_poly.type
_entity_poly.pdbx_seq_one_letter_code
_entity_poly.pdbx_strand_id
1 'polypeptide(L)'
;MIIAISSVFFCLPYGSAAAEEMNAAHKPHQHRHLEYAKIKNPIAMTEQSLAEGGKRFEKHCMACHEKTGKGGIGPDLTGTALKHGSTDGEVFHVITDGVQGAAMKGFREELTEEMRWHLVNYLASLRKNEIHK
;
A
#
# COMPACT_ATOMS: atom_id res chain seq x y z
N MET A 1 46.96 61.75 -28.85
CA MET A 1 46.05 61.67 -27.71
C MET A 1 45.08 60.53 -28.03
N ILE A 2 45.41 59.31 -27.55
CA ILE A 2 44.70 58.08 -27.88
C ILE A 2 43.93 57.69 -26.63
N ILE A 3 42.59 57.73 -26.72
CA ILE A 3 41.70 57.38 -25.62
C ILE A 3 41.41 55.85 -25.75
N ALA A 4 41.93 55.01 -24.82
CA ALA A 4 41.64 53.61 -24.72
C ALA A 4 40.30 53.40 -23.98
N ILE A 5 39.32 52.88 -24.72
CA ILE A 5 38.04 52.49 -24.14
C ILE A 5 38.19 51.05 -23.62
N SER A 6 38.25 50.91 -22.30
CA SER A 6 38.28 49.61 -21.63
C SER A 6 36.85 49.05 -21.54
N SER A 7 36.54 48.04 -22.35
CA SER A 7 35.30 47.29 -22.25
C SER A 7 35.39 46.30 -21.11
N VAL A 8 34.72 46.59 -19.99
CA VAL A 8 34.51 45.65 -18.89
C VAL A 8 33.41 44.67 -19.30
N PHE A 9 33.82 43.47 -19.62
CA PHE A 9 32.89 42.33 -19.83
C PHE A 9 32.36 41.88 -18.48
N PHE A 10 31.14 42.26 -18.17
CA PHE A 10 30.42 41.79 -16.97
C PHE A 10 29.90 40.38 -17.26
N CYS A 11 30.66 39.38 -16.82
CA CYS A 11 30.25 37.97 -16.88
C CYS A 11 29.22 37.74 -15.77
N LEU A 12 27.93 37.71 -16.13
CA LEU A 12 26.87 37.26 -15.22
C LEU A 12 26.98 35.75 -15.02
N PRO A 13 26.99 35.28 -13.79
CA PRO A 13 26.88 33.83 -13.56
C PRO A 13 25.46 33.40 -13.94
N TYR A 14 25.36 32.63 -15.02
CA TYR A 14 24.13 31.91 -15.38
C TYR A 14 23.95 30.81 -14.35
N GLY A 15 23.30 31.17 -13.25
CA GLY A 15 22.95 30.25 -12.20
C GLY A 15 22.01 29.21 -12.75
N SER A 16 22.49 27.98 -12.79
CA SER A 16 21.76 26.77 -13.14
C SER A 16 20.73 26.45 -12.05
N ALA A 17 19.64 27.19 -12.03
CA ALA A 17 18.50 26.93 -11.12
C ALA A 17 17.52 25.89 -11.67
N ALA A 18 17.82 25.32 -12.85
CA ALA A 18 16.89 24.40 -13.52
C ALA A 18 17.15 22.91 -13.21
N ALA A 19 18.16 22.57 -12.39
CA ALA A 19 18.50 21.18 -12.11
C ALA A 19 18.00 20.64 -10.75
N GLU A 20 17.42 21.48 -9.90
CA GLU A 20 16.96 21.07 -8.57
C GLU A 20 15.47 20.66 -8.50
N GLU A 21 14.67 20.96 -9.52
CA GLU A 21 13.25 20.61 -9.50
C GLU A 21 12.90 19.20 -10.02
N MET A 22 13.87 18.45 -10.56
CA MET A 22 13.59 17.13 -11.13
C MET A 22 13.86 15.96 -10.18
N ASN A 23 14.21 16.20 -8.92
CA ASN A 23 14.39 15.16 -7.92
C ASN A 23 13.43 15.33 -6.71
N ALA A 24 12.22 15.79 -6.97
CA ALA A 24 11.11 15.44 -6.11
C ALA A 24 10.88 13.93 -6.33
N ALA A 25 11.72 13.12 -5.68
CA ALA A 25 11.54 11.68 -5.62
C ALA A 25 10.07 11.44 -5.34
N HIS A 26 9.39 10.84 -6.32
CA HIS A 26 8.04 10.34 -6.18
C HIS A 26 8.06 9.36 -5.00
N LYS A 27 7.90 9.88 -3.77
CA LYS A 27 7.64 9.06 -2.60
C LYS A 27 6.43 8.24 -2.98
N PRO A 28 6.52 6.90 -2.99
CA PRO A 28 5.35 6.08 -3.24
C PRO A 28 4.31 6.53 -2.22
N HIS A 29 3.27 7.20 -2.73
CA HIS A 29 2.19 7.68 -1.89
C HIS A 29 1.64 6.46 -1.18
N GLN A 30 1.78 6.41 0.14
CA GLN A 30 1.01 5.51 0.97
C GLN A 30 -0.44 6.00 0.86
N HIS A 31 -1.14 5.57 -0.18
CA HIS A 31 -2.54 5.86 -0.35
C HIS A 31 -3.31 5.06 0.68
N ARG A 32 -3.46 5.64 1.88
CA ARG A 32 -4.49 5.19 2.80
C ARG A 32 -5.82 5.68 2.25
N HIS A 33 -6.72 4.77 2.04
CA HIS A 33 -8.05 5.05 1.55
C HIS A 33 -8.95 5.42 2.73
N LEU A 34 -8.76 6.61 3.29
CA LEU A 34 -9.44 7.09 4.50
C LEU A 34 -10.96 7.12 4.35
N GLU A 35 -11.47 7.22 3.14
CA GLU A 35 -12.89 7.12 2.81
C GLU A 35 -13.47 5.75 3.19
N TYR A 36 -12.65 4.69 3.16
CA TYR A 36 -13.05 3.33 3.55
C TYR A 36 -12.82 3.05 5.04
N ALA A 37 -12.08 3.90 5.76
CA ALA A 37 -11.69 3.64 7.14
C ALA A 37 -12.87 3.46 8.11
N LYS A 38 -14.02 4.04 7.79
CA LYS A 38 -15.26 3.95 8.60
C LYS A 38 -16.11 2.72 8.30
N ILE A 39 -15.82 2.01 7.20
CA ILE A 39 -16.59 0.83 6.81
C ILE A 39 -16.20 -0.32 7.72
N LYS A 40 -17.19 -0.95 8.33
CA LYS A 40 -17.01 -2.13 9.18
C LYS A 40 -17.34 -3.38 8.40
N ASN A 41 -16.67 -4.48 8.74
CA ASN A 41 -17.00 -5.77 8.17
C ASN A 41 -18.44 -6.15 8.55
N PRO A 42 -19.34 -6.38 7.58
CA PRO A 42 -20.71 -6.80 7.86
C PRO A 42 -20.79 -8.26 8.33
N ILE A 43 -19.72 -9.04 8.17
CA ILE A 43 -19.68 -10.45 8.54
C ILE A 43 -19.02 -10.61 9.91
N ALA A 44 -19.73 -11.23 10.84
CA ALA A 44 -19.19 -11.53 12.17
C ALA A 44 -17.93 -12.42 12.07
N MET A 45 -16.95 -12.15 12.92
CA MET A 45 -15.74 -12.96 13.03
C MET A 45 -16.04 -14.24 13.80
N THR A 46 -16.47 -15.28 13.10
CA THR A 46 -16.76 -16.63 13.62
C THR A 46 -15.71 -17.61 13.15
N GLU A 47 -15.62 -18.79 13.78
CA GLU A 47 -14.74 -19.88 13.31
C GLU A 47 -15.00 -20.23 11.85
N GLN A 48 -16.27 -20.27 11.44
CA GLN A 48 -16.63 -20.51 10.06
C GLN A 48 -16.11 -19.43 9.14
N SER A 49 -16.27 -18.16 9.51
CA SER A 49 -15.74 -17.03 8.73
C SER A 49 -14.22 -17.10 8.61
N LEU A 50 -13.51 -17.42 9.69
CA LEU A 50 -12.06 -17.58 9.68
C LEU A 50 -11.62 -18.75 8.79
N ALA A 51 -12.32 -19.89 8.84
CA ALA A 51 -12.03 -21.04 7.99
C ALA A 51 -12.23 -20.70 6.50
N GLU A 52 -13.32 -19.99 6.16
CA GLU A 52 -13.57 -19.56 4.78
C GLU A 52 -12.54 -18.55 4.31
N GLY A 53 -12.16 -17.56 5.13
CA GLY A 53 -11.10 -16.62 4.84
C GLY A 53 -9.75 -17.31 4.66
N GLY A 54 -9.40 -18.23 5.52
CA GLY A 54 -8.17 -19.02 5.46
C GLY A 54 -8.02 -19.81 4.15
N LYS A 55 -9.09 -20.46 3.69
CA LYS A 55 -9.10 -21.17 2.39
C LYS A 55 -8.80 -20.23 1.22
N ARG A 56 -9.37 -19.01 1.22
CA ARG A 56 -9.12 -18.02 0.17
C ARG A 56 -7.73 -17.45 0.27
N PHE A 57 -7.23 -17.21 1.48
CA PHE A 57 -5.87 -16.77 1.71
C PHE A 57 -4.87 -17.79 1.16
N GLU A 58 -5.02 -19.07 1.47
CA GLU A 58 -4.14 -20.12 0.98
C GLU A 58 -4.13 -20.17 -0.55
N LYS A 59 -5.31 -20.07 -1.17
CA LYS A 59 -5.41 -20.15 -2.64
C LYS A 59 -4.90 -18.93 -3.39
N HIS A 60 -5.11 -17.71 -2.86
CA HIS A 60 -4.93 -16.47 -3.62
C HIS A 60 -3.83 -15.54 -3.08
N CYS A 61 -3.44 -15.70 -1.81
CA CYS A 61 -2.58 -14.73 -1.12
C CYS A 61 -1.23 -15.34 -0.69
N MET A 62 -1.23 -16.63 -0.32
CA MET A 62 -0.09 -17.32 0.27
C MET A 62 1.16 -17.29 -0.61
N ALA A 63 1.02 -17.31 -1.93
CA ALA A 63 2.15 -17.29 -2.86
C ALA A 63 3.04 -16.03 -2.70
N CYS A 64 2.44 -14.90 -2.30
CA CYS A 64 3.16 -13.64 -2.09
C CYS A 64 3.34 -13.30 -0.61
N HIS A 65 2.37 -13.66 0.24
CA HIS A 65 2.37 -13.27 1.66
C HIS A 65 2.75 -14.41 2.61
N GLU A 66 3.16 -15.57 2.09
CA GLU A 66 3.46 -16.80 2.82
C GLU A 66 2.26 -17.33 3.65
N LYS A 67 2.35 -18.58 4.07
CA LYS A 67 1.27 -19.26 4.83
C LYS A 67 0.94 -18.54 6.14
N THR A 68 1.93 -17.93 6.76
CA THR A 68 1.79 -17.21 8.04
C THR A 68 1.32 -15.77 7.88
N GLY A 69 1.28 -15.24 6.66
CA GLY A 69 1.01 -13.83 6.40
C GLY A 69 2.18 -12.88 6.71
N LYS A 70 3.35 -13.41 7.10
CA LYS A 70 4.53 -12.59 7.48
C LYS A 70 5.28 -11.97 6.31
N GLY A 71 4.83 -12.25 5.11
CA GLY A 71 5.44 -11.68 3.92
C GLY A 71 6.45 -12.61 3.27
N GLY A 72 6.95 -12.20 2.16
CA GLY A 72 7.89 -12.89 1.28
C GLY A 72 8.11 -11.96 0.10
N ILE A 73 7.46 -12.22 -1.02
CA ILE A 73 7.38 -11.27 -2.15
C ILE A 73 6.53 -10.05 -1.76
N GLY A 74 5.41 -10.30 -1.06
CA GLY A 74 4.52 -9.28 -0.53
C GLY A 74 4.91 -8.82 0.88
N PRO A 75 4.32 -7.74 1.39
CA PRO A 75 4.58 -7.26 2.74
C PRO A 75 4.00 -8.17 3.82
N ASP A 76 4.50 -8.01 5.06
CA ASP A 76 3.94 -8.60 6.27
C ASP A 76 2.52 -8.08 6.52
N LEU A 77 1.56 -8.99 6.67
CA LEU A 77 0.15 -8.72 6.95
C LEU A 77 -0.23 -8.95 8.41
N THR A 78 0.70 -9.37 9.26
CA THR A 78 0.47 -9.67 10.68
C THR A 78 0.69 -8.46 11.59
N GLY A 79 1.36 -7.43 11.09
CA GLY A 79 1.64 -6.19 11.81
C GLY A 79 0.37 -5.39 12.14
N THR A 80 0.45 -4.54 13.18
CA THR A 80 -0.66 -3.68 13.62
C THR A 80 -0.95 -2.54 12.65
N ALA A 81 0.05 -2.12 11.87
CA ALA A 81 -0.05 -1.06 10.87
C ALA A 81 0.30 -1.60 9.48
N LEU A 82 -0.70 -1.82 8.64
CA LEU A 82 -0.51 -2.19 7.25
C LEU A 82 -0.27 -0.95 6.39
N LYS A 83 0.56 -1.10 5.35
CA LYS A 83 1.01 -0.01 4.47
C LYS A 83 -0.14 0.81 3.86
N HIS A 84 -1.23 0.15 3.49
CA HIS A 84 -2.37 0.77 2.80
C HIS A 84 -3.62 0.94 3.68
N GLY A 85 -3.47 0.86 5.01
CA GLY A 85 -4.54 0.96 5.98
C GLY A 85 -4.86 -0.38 6.63
N SER A 86 -5.34 -0.30 7.88
CA SER A 86 -5.52 -1.49 8.75
C SER A 86 -6.96 -1.69 9.22
N THR A 87 -7.87 -0.78 8.88
CA THR A 87 -9.28 -0.95 9.18
C THR A 87 -9.92 -1.97 8.24
N ASP A 88 -11.07 -2.52 8.62
CA ASP A 88 -11.76 -3.54 7.82
C ASP A 88 -12.03 -3.06 6.39
N GLY A 89 -12.55 -1.84 6.24
CA GLY A 89 -12.88 -1.28 4.94
C GLY A 89 -11.64 -0.94 4.09
N GLU A 90 -10.55 -0.45 4.69
CA GLU A 90 -9.29 -0.21 3.97
C GLU A 90 -8.70 -1.54 3.45
N VAL A 91 -8.68 -2.59 4.29
CA VAL A 91 -8.21 -3.93 3.90
C VAL A 91 -9.11 -4.52 2.82
N PHE A 92 -10.44 -4.40 2.97
CA PHE A 92 -11.40 -4.85 1.97
C PHE A 92 -11.20 -4.16 0.61
N HIS A 93 -10.96 -2.84 0.62
CA HIS A 93 -10.70 -2.09 -0.60
C HIS A 93 -9.42 -2.57 -1.29
N VAL A 94 -8.33 -2.75 -0.54
CA VAL A 94 -7.05 -3.28 -1.09
C VAL A 94 -7.23 -4.67 -1.69
N ILE A 95 -7.98 -5.56 -1.05
CA ILE A 95 -8.29 -6.88 -1.61
C ILE A 95 -9.13 -6.75 -2.89
N THR A 96 -10.08 -5.82 -2.90
CA THR A 96 -11.02 -5.65 -4.01
C THR A 96 -10.35 -5.08 -5.25
N ASP A 97 -9.58 -4.02 -5.10
CA ASP A 97 -9.07 -3.21 -6.23
C ASP A 97 -7.56 -3.35 -6.44
N GLY A 98 -6.87 -4.03 -5.50
CA GLY A 98 -5.42 -4.17 -5.55
C GLY A 98 -4.69 -2.91 -5.12
N VAL A 99 -3.40 -2.85 -5.45
CA VAL A 99 -2.53 -1.70 -5.15
C VAL A 99 -1.99 -1.15 -6.46
N GLN A 100 -2.38 0.08 -6.79
CA GLN A 100 -1.94 0.74 -8.01
C GLN A 100 -0.41 0.85 -8.05
N GLY A 101 0.19 0.43 -9.16
CA GLY A 101 1.64 0.46 -9.36
C GLY A 101 2.41 -0.65 -8.63
N ALA A 102 1.71 -1.62 -8.00
CA ALA A 102 2.31 -2.78 -7.37
C ALA A 102 1.89 -4.09 -8.04
N ALA A 103 2.55 -5.20 -7.68
CA ALA A 103 2.21 -6.53 -8.19
C ALA A 103 0.90 -7.10 -7.62
N MET A 104 0.37 -6.52 -6.54
CA MET A 104 -0.88 -6.97 -5.93
C MET A 104 -2.07 -6.51 -6.78
N LYS A 105 -2.66 -7.45 -7.51
CA LYS A 105 -3.90 -7.23 -8.27
C LYS A 105 -5.13 -7.20 -7.37
N GLY A 106 -6.22 -6.61 -7.85
CA GLY A 106 -7.53 -6.73 -7.22
C GLY A 106 -8.19 -8.08 -7.49
N PHE A 107 -9.07 -8.49 -6.59
CA PHE A 107 -9.78 -9.77 -6.65
C PHE A 107 -11.29 -9.61 -6.85
N ARG A 108 -11.73 -8.46 -7.32
CA ARG A 108 -13.16 -8.16 -7.58
C ARG A 108 -13.85 -9.20 -8.46
N GLU A 109 -13.16 -9.62 -9.51
CA GLU A 109 -13.72 -10.55 -10.49
C GLU A 109 -13.59 -12.03 -10.07
N GLU A 110 -12.64 -12.35 -9.19
CA GLU A 110 -12.33 -13.73 -8.79
C GLU A 110 -13.03 -14.15 -7.50
N LEU A 111 -13.34 -13.18 -6.63
CA LEU A 111 -13.93 -13.39 -5.31
C LEU A 111 -15.20 -12.57 -5.16
N THR A 112 -16.26 -13.21 -4.66
CA THR A 112 -17.48 -12.50 -4.29
C THR A 112 -17.21 -11.50 -3.16
N GLU A 113 -18.10 -10.55 -2.96
CA GLU A 113 -17.98 -9.59 -1.86
C GLU A 113 -17.89 -10.29 -0.50
N GLU A 114 -18.74 -11.29 -0.27
CA GLU A 114 -18.74 -12.10 0.95
C GLU A 114 -17.39 -12.81 1.18
N MET A 115 -16.81 -13.42 0.14
CA MET A 115 -15.50 -14.07 0.22
C MET A 115 -14.40 -13.10 0.61
N ARG A 116 -14.44 -11.87 0.10
CA ARG A 116 -13.48 -10.82 0.46
C ARG A 116 -13.63 -10.39 1.92
N TRP A 117 -14.87 -10.29 2.43
CA TRP A 117 -15.12 -9.99 3.84
C TRP A 117 -14.66 -11.12 4.78
N HIS A 118 -14.79 -12.38 4.39
CA HIS A 118 -14.18 -13.50 5.13
C HIS A 118 -12.65 -13.40 5.18
N LEU A 119 -12.00 -12.97 4.07
CA LEU A 119 -10.56 -12.69 4.04
C LEU A 119 -10.18 -11.58 5.03
N VAL A 120 -10.96 -10.51 5.12
CA VAL A 120 -10.73 -9.42 6.09
C VAL A 120 -10.73 -9.96 7.52
N ASN A 121 -11.70 -10.81 7.88
CA ASN A 121 -11.75 -11.46 9.19
C ASN A 121 -10.52 -12.34 9.44
N TYR A 122 -10.12 -13.15 8.47
CA TYR A 122 -8.93 -13.99 8.59
C TYR A 122 -7.66 -13.17 8.81
N LEU A 123 -7.42 -12.12 8.00
CA LEU A 123 -6.28 -11.23 8.16
C LEU A 123 -6.29 -10.51 9.51
N ALA A 124 -7.46 -10.10 10.00
CA ALA A 124 -7.58 -9.51 11.33
C ALA A 124 -7.22 -10.51 12.45
N SER A 125 -7.53 -11.80 12.27
CA SER A 125 -7.13 -12.83 13.22
C SER A 125 -5.62 -13.09 13.26
N LEU A 126 -4.94 -13.03 12.12
CA LEU A 126 -3.48 -13.13 12.06
C LEU A 126 -2.80 -12.02 12.87
N ARG A 127 -3.30 -10.78 12.77
CA ARG A 127 -2.79 -9.63 13.52
C ARG A 127 -3.01 -9.74 15.03
N LYS A 128 -4.16 -10.27 15.47
CA LYS A 128 -4.45 -10.49 16.89
C LYS A 128 -3.52 -11.51 17.51
N ASN A 129 -3.20 -12.58 16.80
CA ASN A 129 -2.35 -13.66 17.30
C ASN A 129 -0.89 -13.23 17.54
N GLU A 130 -0.40 -12.18 16.88
CA GLU A 130 0.95 -11.64 17.12
C GLU A 130 1.01 -10.73 18.35
N ILE A 131 -0.10 -10.14 18.79
CA ILE A 131 -0.15 -9.25 19.97
C ILE A 131 -0.07 -10.07 21.28
N HIS A 132 -0.40 -11.36 21.24
CA HIS A 132 -0.46 -12.23 22.42
C HIS A 132 0.73 -13.19 22.56
N LYS A 133 1.79 -13.00 21.76
CA LYS A 133 3.07 -13.71 21.89
C LYS A 133 4.11 -12.84 22.58
#